data_518bacf26bbc1351c0a38e3c58965f27
#
_entry.id   518bacf26bbc1351c0a38e3c58965f27
#
_cell.length_a   1.000
_cell.length_b   1.000
_cell.length_c   1.000
_cell.angle_alpha   90.00
_cell.angle_beta   90.00
_cell.angle_gamma   90.00
#
_symmetry.space_group_name_H-M   'P 1'
#
loop_
_entity.id
_entity.type
_entity.pdbx_description
1 polymer ?
#
loop_
_entity_poly.entity_id
_entity_poly.type
_entity_poly.pdbx_seq_one_letter_code
_entity_poly.pdbx_strand_id
1 'polypeptide(L)'
;TYENFTYNRNGAILEAENQYGKVKFERDSLGRITKEWQGRRWISNQYDELGNCIQTVSSFGANILTSRNEMGQTTQVAAYLDKEKPWVSRMEYNALGQETQRLFSNNICSAWDYDKAGRPIFHEVSNQRSKADAAHQGIFGNVVGWSDTLRRHRYEWDVNYQLKEYILW
;
A
#
# COMPACT_ATOMS: atom_id res chain seq x y z
N THR A 1 24.39 -0.76 -31.79
CA THR A 1 23.49 -0.35 -30.69
C THR A 1 23.26 1.15 -30.84
N TYR A 2 22.02 1.57 -30.86
CA TYR A 2 21.64 2.99 -30.83
C TYR A 2 20.72 3.26 -29.65
N GLU A 3 20.74 4.49 -29.16
CA GLU A 3 19.83 5.00 -28.16
C GLU A 3 19.41 6.41 -28.57
N ASN A 4 18.11 6.65 -28.64
CA ASN A 4 17.50 7.92 -28.97
C ASN A 4 16.66 8.42 -27.81
N PHE A 5 16.80 9.72 -27.48
CA PHE A 5 16.01 10.36 -26.44
C PHE A 5 15.37 11.64 -26.97
N THR A 6 14.13 11.89 -26.63
CA THR A 6 13.48 13.17 -26.85
C THR A 6 13.10 13.79 -25.52
N TYR A 7 13.18 15.12 -25.45
CA TYR A 7 12.97 15.87 -24.21
C TYR A 7 11.95 16.99 -24.44
N ASN A 8 11.25 17.36 -23.38
CA ASN A 8 10.46 18.59 -23.37
C ASN A 8 11.37 19.83 -23.18
N ARG A 9 10.75 21.03 -23.20
CA ARG A 9 11.48 22.30 -23.03
C ARG A 9 12.19 22.44 -21.67
N ASN A 10 11.76 21.67 -20.66
CA ASN A 10 12.32 21.66 -19.30
C ASN A 10 13.38 20.56 -19.10
N GLY A 11 13.78 19.85 -20.17
CA GLY A 11 14.78 18.80 -20.11
C GLY A 11 14.27 17.45 -19.61
N ALA A 12 12.96 17.28 -19.38
CA ALA A 12 12.41 15.98 -18.98
C ALA A 12 12.21 15.07 -20.19
N ILE A 13 12.58 13.79 -20.07
CA ILE A 13 12.42 12.79 -21.13
C ILE A 13 10.95 12.62 -21.46
N LEU A 14 10.62 12.71 -22.76
CA LEU A 14 9.31 12.40 -23.35
C LEU A 14 9.31 11.03 -24.02
N GLU A 15 10.44 10.63 -24.57
CA GLU A 15 10.57 9.38 -25.30
C GLU A 15 12.00 8.86 -25.21
N ALA A 16 12.13 7.55 -25.04
CA ALA A 16 13.40 6.84 -25.10
C ALA A 16 13.23 5.61 -26.00
N GLU A 17 14.16 5.37 -26.91
CA GLU A 17 14.09 4.29 -27.88
C GLU A 17 15.46 3.66 -28.11
N ASN A 18 15.49 2.35 -28.18
CA ASN A 18 16.65 1.58 -28.63
C ASN A 18 16.20 0.41 -29.51
N GLN A 19 17.14 -0.43 -29.93
CA GLN A 19 16.87 -1.59 -30.79
C GLN A 19 15.90 -2.63 -30.16
N TYR A 20 15.64 -2.58 -28.83
CA TYR A 20 14.79 -3.54 -28.12
C TYR A 20 13.40 -3.00 -27.81
N GLY A 21 13.22 -1.70 -27.84
CA GLY A 21 11.93 -1.11 -27.53
C GLY A 21 11.90 0.40 -27.40
N LYS A 22 10.67 0.88 -27.20
CA LYS A 22 10.37 2.29 -27.09
C LYS A 22 9.48 2.54 -25.86
N VAL A 23 9.86 3.55 -25.07
CA VAL A 23 9.09 4.05 -23.92
C VAL A 23 8.70 5.49 -24.23
N LYS A 24 7.46 5.86 -23.93
CA LYS A 24 6.95 7.22 -24.10
C LYS A 24 6.26 7.68 -22.82
N PHE A 25 6.42 8.97 -22.47
CA PHE A 25 5.85 9.58 -21.28
C PHE A 25 4.99 10.78 -21.64
N GLU A 26 3.81 10.86 -21.03
CA GLU A 26 3.03 12.09 -20.90
C GLU A 26 3.20 12.64 -19.49
N ARG A 27 3.20 13.97 -19.40
CA ARG A 27 3.37 14.66 -18.11
C ARG A 27 2.35 15.78 -17.98
N ASP A 28 2.00 16.07 -16.74
CA ASP A 28 1.21 17.26 -16.44
C ASP A 28 2.10 18.53 -16.39
N SER A 29 1.47 19.68 -16.10
CA SER A 29 2.13 20.97 -16.01
C SER A 29 3.18 21.05 -14.90
N LEU A 30 3.12 20.18 -13.90
CA LEU A 30 4.10 20.06 -12.81
C LEU A 30 5.22 19.07 -13.13
N GLY A 31 5.21 18.45 -14.32
CA GLY A 31 6.23 17.49 -14.77
C GLY A 31 6.01 16.05 -14.30
N ARG A 32 4.90 15.76 -13.58
CA ARG A 32 4.59 14.40 -13.10
C ARG A 32 4.14 13.52 -14.25
N ILE A 33 4.54 12.24 -14.26
CA ILE A 33 4.16 11.29 -15.30
C ILE A 33 2.70 10.91 -15.16
N THR A 34 1.85 11.38 -16.07
CA THR A 34 0.42 11.02 -16.13
C THR A 34 0.16 9.78 -16.97
N LYS A 35 1.07 9.46 -17.89
CA LYS A 35 0.98 8.23 -18.67
C LYS A 35 2.34 7.78 -19.19
N GLU A 36 2.56 6.46 -19.16
CA GLU A 36 3.75 5.80 -19.70
C GLU A 36 3.32 4.70 -20.66
N TRP A 37 4.00 4.57 -21.79
CA TRP A 37 3.86 3.47 -22.72
C TRP A 37 5.14 2.67 -22.85
N GLN A 38 5.01 1.35 -22.94
CA GLN A 38 6.04 0.43 -23.35
C GLN A 38 5.50 -0.39 -24.52
N GLY A 39 5.82 0.03 -25.73
CA GLY A 39 5.20 -0.49 -26.95
C GLY A 39 3.70 -0.21 -26.98
N ARG A 40 2.89 -1.28 -26.96
CA ARG A 40 1.40 -1.17 -26.95
C ARG A 40 0.80 -1.13 -25.53
N ARG A 41 1.60 -1.39 -24.52
CA ARG A 41 1.16 -1.40 -23.12
C ARG A 41 1.32 -0.01 -22.51
N TRP A 42 0.43 0.32 -21.58
CA TRP A 42 0.49 1.60 -20.90
C TRP A 42 0.02 1.51 -19.45
N ILE A 43 0.51 2.46 -18.66
CA ILE A 43 0.04 2.77 -17.31
C ILE A 43 -0.29 4.27 -17.29
N SER A 44 -1.40 4.66 -16.66
CA SER A 44 -1.73 6.06 -16.41
C SER A 44 -1.97 6.32 -14.94
N ASN A 45 -1.56 7.50 -14.49
CA ASN A 45 -1.65 7.94 -13.10
C ASN A 45 -2.45 9.23 -13.00
N GLN A 46 -3.24 9.35 -11.93
CA GLN A 46 -3.86 10.60 -11.50
C GLN A 46 -3.29 11.01 -10.15
N TYR A 47 -3.18 12.31 -9.96
CA TYR A 47 -2.59 12.88 -8.76
C TYR A 47 -3.57 13.87 -8.10
N ASP A 48 -3.53 13.95 -6.78
CA ASP A 48 -4.21 15.00 -6.03
C ASP A 48 -3.41 16.33 -6.09
N GLU A 49 -3.97 17.38 -5.48
CA GLU A 49 -3.36 18.70 -5.41
C GLU A 49 -2.04 18.71 -4.62
N LEU A 50 -1.84 17.76 -3.71
CA LEU A 50 -0.62 17.59 -2.92
C LEU A 50 0.45 16.79 -3.66
N GLY A 51 0.15 16.26 -4.86
CA GLY A 51 1.08 15.48 -5.67
C GLY A 51 1.09 13.98 -5.36
N ASN A 52 0.20 13.47 -4.52
CA ASN A 52 0.09 12.06 -4.28
C ASN A 52 -0.63 11.36 -5.44
N CYS A 53 -0.11 10.21 -5.88
CA CYS A 53 -0.82 9.36 -6.83
C CYS A 53 -2.06 8.75 -6.14
N ILE A 54 -3.26 9.07 -6.67
CA ILE A 54 -4.55 8.60 -6.16
C ILE A 54 -5.19 7.52 -7.01
N GLN A 55 -4.77 7.41 -8.27
CA GLN A 55 -5.25 6.36 -9.16
C GLN A 55 -4.15 5.93 -10.13
N THR A 56 -4.05 4.62 -10.35
CA THR A 56 -3.23 4.01 -11.40
C THR A 56 -4.09 3.05 -12.21
N VAL A 57 -4.11 3.23 -13.52
CA VAL A 57 -4.84 2.37 -14.47
C VAL A 57 -3.85 1.77 -15.47
N SER A 58 -4.04 0.53 -15.87
CA SER A 58 -3.20 -0.14 -16.86
C SER A 58 -3.97 -0.62 -18.08
N SER A 59 -3.26 -0.80 -19.19
CA SER A 59 -3.82 -1.38 -20.41
C SER A 59 -4.27 -2.86 -20.26
N PHE A 60 -3.99 -3.47 -19.12
CA PHE A 60 -4.44 -4.81 -18.77
C PHE A 60 -5.73 -4.84 -17.94
N GLY A 61 -6.42 -3.71 -17.79
CA GLY A 61 -7.68 -3.60 -17.06
C GLY A 61 -7.51 -3.37 -15.55
N ALA A 62 -6.30 -3.37 -15.01
CA ALA A 62 -6.09 -3.05 -13.61
C ALA A 62 -6.39 -1.56 -13.35
N ASN A 63 -7.15 -1.28 -12.29
CA ASN A 63 -7.46 0.06 -11.79
C ASN A 63 -7.26 0.06 -10.28
N ILE A 64 -6.28 0.82 -9.79
CA ILE A 64 -5.91 0.90 -8.38
C ILE A 64 -6.22 2.30 -7.88
N LEU A 65 -7.06 2.38 -6.86
CA LEU A 65 -7.37 3.62 -6.15
C LEU A 65 -6.66 3.64 -4.79
N THR A 66 -6.06 4.76 -4.45
CA THR A 66 -5.36 4.98 -3.18
C THR A 66 -5.97 6.18 -2.46
N SER A 67 -6.45 5.97 -1.23
CA SER A 67 -6.89 7.03 -0.33
C SER A 67 -5.83 7.31 0.74
N ARG A 68 -5.73 8.57 1.17
CA ARG A 68 -4.80 9.02 2.20
C ARG A 68 -5.51 9.87 3.24
N ASN A 69 -4.91 9.95 4.43
CA ASN A 69 -5.33 10.91 5.45
C ASN A 69 -4.62 12.26 5.25
N GLU A 70 -4.93 13.24 6.09
CA GLU A 70 -4.34 14.59 6.06
C GLU A 70 -2.82 14.60 6.29
N MET A 71 -2.26 13.55 6.90
CA MET A 71 -0.82 13.35 7.09
C MET A 71 -0.14 12.68 5.89
N GLY A 72 -0.87 12.43 4.79
CA GLY A 72 -0.36 11.76 3.59
C GLY A 72 -0.22 10.24 3.68
N GLN A 73 -0.60 9.63 4.82
CA GLN A 73 -0.51 8.18 5.01
C GLN A 73 -1.63 7.47 4.25
N THR A 74 -1.32 6.36 3.62
CA THR A 74 -2.29 5.56 2.86
C THR A 74 -3.28 4.87 3.80
N THR A 75 -4.56 5.25 3.73
CA THR A 75 -5.64 4.66 4.54
C THR A 75 -6.41 3.56 3.82
N GLN A 76 -6.42 3.58 2.50
CA GLN A 76 -7.05 2.54 1.69
C GLN A 76 -6.34 2.36 0.35
N VAL A 77 -6.24 1.10 -0.07
CA VAL A 77 -5.93 0.71 -1.46
C VAL A 77 -7.07 -0.17 -1.94
N ALA A 78 -7.66 0.16 -3.09
CA ALA A 78 -8.69 -0.64 -3.74
C ALA A 78 -8.22 -1.01 -5.15
N ALA A 79 -8.07 -2.29 -5.44
CA ALA A 79 -7.66 -2.81 -6.74
C ALA A 79 -8.86 -3.49 -7.43
N TYR A 80 -9.16 -3.01 -8.63
CA TYR A 80 -10.21 -3.53 -9.50
C TYR A 80 -9.54 -4.23 -10.69
N LEU A 81 -10.05 -5.39 -11.04
CA LEU A 81 -9.73 -6.06 -12.28
C LEU A 81 -11.04 -6.28 -13.03
N ASP A 82 -11.20 -5.61 -14.17
CA ASP A 82 -12.42 -5.60 -14.97
C ASP A 82 -13.68 -5.20 -14.14
N LYS A 83 -14.73 -6.05 -14.17
CA LYS A 83 -16.00 -5.82 -13.48
C LYS A 83 -16.14 -6.59 -12.15
N GLU A 84 -15.08 -7.20 -11.70
CA GLU A 84 -15.09 -7.99 -10.47
C GLU A 84 -15.17 -7.11 -9.22
N LYS A 85 -15.53 -7.76 -8.09
CA LYS A 85 -15.50 -7.10 -6.79
C LYS A 85 -14.06 -6.68 -6.46
N PRO A 86 -13.82 -5.42 -6.06
CA PRO A 86 -12.47 -4.96 -5.78
C PRO A 86 -11.84 -5.71 -4.61
N TRP A 87 -10.56 -5.99 -4.74
CA TRP A 87 -9.74 -6.28 -3.58
C TRP A 87 -9.44 -4.99 -2.85
N VAL A 88 -9.71 -4.94 -1.55
CA VAL A 88 -9.55 -3.74 -0.73
C VAL A 88 -8.66 -4.05 0.46
N SER A 89 -7.72 -3.15 0.74
CA SER A 89 -6.94 -3.10 1.97
C SER A 89 -7.17 -1.75 2.67
N ARG A 90 -7.49 -1.77 3.97
CA ARG A 90 -7.63 -0.56 4.81
C ARG A 90 -6.57 -0.58 5.88
N MET A 91 -5.96 0.58 6.14
CA MET A 91 -4.89 0.77 7.11
C MET A 91 -5.27 1.81 8.15
N GLU A 92 -4.91 1.53 9.40
CA GLU A 92 -5.04 2.44 10.53
C GLU A 92 -3.67 2.72 11.15
N TYR A 93 -3.52 3.91 11.73
CA TYR A 93 -2.26 4.40 12.25
C TYR A 93 -2.45 4.96 13.66
N ASN A 94 -1.43 4.84 14.50
CA ASN A 94 -1.38 5.55 15.78
C ASN A 94 -0.97 7.02 15.59
N ALA A 95 -0.97 7.78 16.68
CA ALA A 95 -0.60 9.20 16.67
C ALA A 95 0.86 9.46 16.25
N LEU A 96 1.73 8.47 16.30
CA LEU A 96 3.13 8.54 15.85
C LEU A 96 3.28 8.19 14.36
N GLY A 97 2.18 7.88 13.66
CA GLY A 97 2.19 7.55 12.25
C GLY A 97 2.56 6.10 11.93
N GLN A 98 2.61 5.23 12.93
CA GLN A 98 2.91 3.81 12.74
C GLN A 98 1.62 3.04 12.43
N GLU A 99 1.66 2.16 11.46
CA GLU A 99 0.53 1.31 11.10
C GLU A 99 0.20 0.34 12.25
N THR A 100 -1.00 0.45 12.80
CA THR A 100 -1.48 -0.42 13.88
C THR A 100 -2.35 -1.55 13.38
N GLN A 101 -3.05 -1.34 12.26
CA GLN A 101 -3.93 -2.36 11.71
C GLN A 101 -3.99 -2.27 10.18
N ARG A 102 -4.11 -3.43 9.55
CA ARG A 102 -4.44 -3.57 8.13
C ARG A 102 -5.49 -4.65 7.95
N LEU A 103 -6.64 -4.25 7.43
CA LEU A 103 -7.76 -5.15 7.12
C LEU A 103 -7.86 -5.36 5.61
N PHE A 104 -7.90 -6.60 5.19
CA PHE A 104 -8.09 -7.02 3.80
C PHE A 104 -9.52 -7.43 3.51
N SER A 105 -9.96 -7.34 2.24
CA SER A 105 -11.33 -7.66 1.81
C SER A 105 -11.74 -9.13 2.02
N ASN A 106 -10.80 -10.03 2.26
CA ASN A 106 -11.05 -11.43 2.61
C ASN A 106 -11.14 -11.68 4.12
N ASN A 107 -11.36 -10.62 4.93
CA ASN A 107 -11.43 -10.63 6.38
C ASN A 107 -10.10 -11.02 7.09
N ILE A 108 -8.99 -11.04 6.40
CA ILE A 108 -7.69 -11.15 7.04
C ILE A 108 -7.33 -9.79 7.64
N CYS A 109 -6.90 -9.80 8.89
CA CYS A 109 -6.40 -8.64 9.62
C CYS A 109 -4.95 -8.86 10.02
N SER A 110 -4.12 -7.85 9.81
CA SER A 110 -2.76 -7.76 10.36
C SER A 110 -2.75 -6.64 11.38
N ALA A 111 -2.34 -6.91 12.62
CA ALA A 111 -2.32 -5.94 13.71
C ALA A 111 -0.92 -5.87 14.34
N TRP A 112 -0.50 -4.67 14.71
CA TRP A 112 0.81 -4.36 15.26
C TRP A 112 0.70 -3.57 16.55
N ASP A 113 1.55 -3.90 17.55
CA ASP A 113 1.79 -3.09 18.72
C ASP A 113 3.26 -2.64 18.78
N TYR A 114 3.47 -1.48 19.39
CA TYR A 114 4.76 -0.83 19.47
C TYR A 114 5.06 -0.42 20.91
N ASP A 115 6.33 -0.43 21.27
CA ASP A 115 6.80 0.12 22.53
C ASP A 115 6.88 1.68 22.47
N LYS A 116 7.22 2.29 23.60
CA LYS A 116 7.35 3.75 23.71
C LYS A 116 8.46 4.36 22.82
N ALA A 117 9.40 3.53 22.36
CA ALA A 117 10.48 3.93 21.45
C ALA A 117 10.08 3.71 19.98
N GLY A 118 8.86 3.24 19.71
CA GLY A 118 8.34 3.01 18.37
C GLY A 118 8.76 1.68 17.73
N ARG A 119 9.35 0.77 18.51
CA ARG A 119 9.77 -0.54 18.01
C ARG A 119 8.60 -1.51 18.07
N PRO A 120 8.38 -2.38 17.06
CA PRO A 120 7.34 -3.39 17.12
C PRO A 120 7.62 -4.38 18.26
N ILE A 121 6.62 -4.64 19.10
CA ILE A 121 6.67 -5.64 20.18
C ILE A 121 5.76 -6.82 19.90
N PHE A 122 4.75 -6.63 19.04
CA PHE A 122 3.79 -7.66 18.71
C PHE A 122 3.26 -7.48 17.29
N HIS A 123 3.04 -8.60 16.60
CA HIS A 123 2.36 -8.65 15.32
C HIS A 123 1.47 -9.89 15.26
N GLU A 124 0.23 -9.71 14.89
CA GLU A 124 -0.72 -10.78 14.70
C GLU A 124 -1.35 -10.72 13.31
N VAL A 125 -1.47 -11.87 12.68
CA VAL A 125 -2.31 -12.07 11.49
C VAL A 125 -3.45 -13.00 11.88
N SER A 126 -4.68 -12.55 11.66
CA SER A 126 -5.88 -13.28 12.06
C SER A 126 -6.96 -13.20 10.99
N ASN A 127 -7.86 -14.19 10.98
CA ASN A 127 -9.07 -14.16 10.19
C ASN A 127 -10.21 -13.59 11.04
N GLN A 128 -10.74 -12.44 10.64
CA GLN A 128 -11.87 -11.78 11.29
C GLN A 128 -13.17 -12.41 10.82
N ARG A 129 -13.83 -13.19 11.65
CA ARG A 129 -15.20 -13.67 11.37
C ARG A 129 -16.20 -12.52 11.48
N SER A 130 -17.28 -12.56 10.71
CA SER A 130 -18.27 -11.48 10.66
C SER A 130 -18.87 -11.19 12.05
N LYS A 131 -19.28 -9.92 12.28
CA LYS A 131 -19.91 -9.45 13.52
C LYS A 131 -21.13 -10.26 13.98
N ALA A 132 -21.73 -11.06 13.10
CA ALA A 132 -22.86 -11.93 13.45
C ALA A 132 -22.48 -13.05 14.43
N ASP A 133 -21.20 -13.43 14.50
CA ASP A 133 -20.70 -14.51 15.37
C ASP A 133 -19.98 -14.00 16.62
N ALA A 134 -19.97 -12.68 16.86
CA ALA A 134 -19.07 -12.05 17.81
C ALA A 134 -19.76 -11.62 19.10
N ALA A 135 -19.83 -12.50 20.10
CA ALA A 135 -20.28 -12.17 21.46
C ALA A 135 -19.14 -12.03 22.50
N HIS A 136 -17.88 -11.85 22.08
CA HIS A 136 -16.77 -11.74 23.04
C HIS A 136 -15.82 -10.60 22.69
N GLN A 137 -15.51 -9.77 23.69
CA GLN A 137 -14.48 -8.71 23.61
C GLN A 137 -13.09 -9.34 23.59
N GLY A 138 -12.31 -9.03 22.57
CA GLY A 138 -10.89 -9.39 22.51
C GLY A 138 -10.04 -8.61 23.51
N ILE A 139 -8.86 -9.14 23.83
CA ILE A 139 -7.90 -8.59 24.79
C ILE A 139 -7.35 -7.22 24.34
N PHE A 140 -7.42 -6.92 23.06
CA PHE A 140 -7.00 -5.64 22.46
C PHE A 140 -8.24 -4.82 22.12
N GLY A 141 -8.44 -3.74 22.86
CA GLY A 141 -9.63 -2.87 22.77
C GLY A 141 -10.00 -2.53 21.32
N ASN A 142 -11.25 -2.78 20.96
CA ASN A 142 -11.93 -2.54 19.68
C ASN A 142 -11.84 -3.61 18.57
N VAL A 143 -11.15 -4.71 18.71
CA VAL A 143 -11.34 -5.85 17.80
C VAL A 143 -12.50 -6.70 18.32
N VAL A 144 -13.71 -6.33 17.95
CA VAL A 144 -14.93 -7.08 18.30
C VAL A 144 -15.12 -8.18 17.27
N GLY A 145 -14.73 -9.41 17.62
CA GLY A 145 -14.98 -10.59 16.79
C GLY A 145 -14.08 -11.76 17.20
N TRP A 146 -14.58 -12.98 17.05
CA TRP A 146 -13.74 -14.16 17.11
C TRP A 146 -12.75 -14.11 15.95
N SER A 147 -11.46 -14.05 16.26
CA SER A 147 -10.40 -14.15 15.25
C SER A 147 -9.72 -15.50 15.38
N ASP A 148 -9.66 -16.25 14.28
CA ASP A 148 -8.74 -17.37 14.20
C ASP A 148 -7.36 -16.78 13.97
N THR A 149 -6.48 -16.82 14.96
CA THR A 149 -5.08 -16.42 14.80
C THR A 149 -4.40 -17.37 13.82
N LEU A 150 -3.91 -16.81 12.72
CA LEU A 150 -3.17 -17.55 11.69
C LEU A 150 -1.67 -17.53 11.98
N ARG A 151 -1.18 -16.42 12.54
CA ARG A 151 0.22 -16.22 12.84
C ARG A 151 0.38 -15.15 13.90
N ARG A 152 1.31 -15.37 14.84
CA ARG A 152 1.62 -14.42 15.91
C ARG A 152 3.11 -14.33 16.11
N HIS A 153 3.62 -13.10 16.25
CA HIS A 153 5.01 -12.80 16.50
C HIS A 153 5.14 -11.92 17.73
N ARG A 154 6.11 -12.19 18.57
CA ARG A 154 6.54 -11.33 19.66
C ARG A 154 7.99 -10.96 19.46
N TYR A 155 8.33 -9.72 19.71
CA TYR A 155 9.67 -9.17 19.57
C TYR A 155 10.14 -8.62 20.91
N GLU A 156 11.33 -8.99 21.35
CA GLU A 156 11.99 -8.42 22.53
C GLU A 156 13.26 -7.70 22.10
N TRP A 157 13.46 -6.50 22.64
CA TRP A 157 14.56 -5.63 22.29
C TRP A 157 15.46 -5.39 23.51
N ASP A 158 16.77 -5.33 23.31
CA ASP A 158 17.70 -4.91 24.33
C ASP A 158 17.79 -3.38 24.48
N VAL A 159 18.58 -2.92 25.45
CA VAL A 159 18.78 -1.50 25.72
C VAL A 159 19.53 -0.76 24.61
N ASN A 160 20.23 -1.47 23.72
CA ASN A 160 20.97 -0.96 22.57
C ASN A 160 20.15 -0.98 21.28
N TYR A 161 18.81 -1.18 21.35
CA TYR A 161 17.91 -1.30 20.20
C TYR A 161 18.20 -2.49 19.29
N GLN A 162 18.85 -3.55 19.80
CA GLN A 162 19.07 -4.79 19.08
C GLN A 162 17.95 -5.79 19.39
N LEU A 163 17.51 -6.56 18.39
CA LEU A 163 16.53 -7.62 18.59
C LEU A 163 17.15 -8.73 19.44
N LYS A 164 16.62 -8.92 20.65
CA LYS A 164 17.09 -9.92 21.61
C LYS A 164 16.43 -11.27 21.40
N GLU A 165 15.12 -11.27 21.16
CA GLU A 165 14.33 -12.47 21.03
C GLU A 165 13.19 -12.26 20.02
N TYR A 166 12.88 -13.33 19.29
CA TYR A 166 11.77 -13.40 18.34
C TYR A 166 11.04 -14.72 18.55
N ILE A 167 9.77 -14.66 18.92
CA ILE A 167 8.92 -15.83 19.19
C ILE A 167 7.81 -15.87 18.15
N LEU A 168 7.63 -17.03 17.52
CA LEU A 168 6.60 -17.32 16.53
C LEU A 168 5.65 -18.38 17.09
N TRP A 169 4.30 -18.16 17.02
CA TRP A 169 3.25 -19.11 17.33
C TRP A 169 2.34 -19.35 16.12
#